data_f93591d731f9be645a67d34a6c064341
#
_entry.id   f93591d731f9be645a67d34a6c064341
#
_cell.length_a   1.000
_cell.length_b   1.000
_cell.length_c   1.000
_cell.angle_alpha   90.00
_cell.angle_beta   90.00
_cell.angle_gamma   90.00
#
_symmetry.space_group_name_H-M   'P 1'
#
loop_
_entity.id
_entity.type
_entity.pdbx_description
1 polymer ?
#
loop_
_entity_poly.entity_id
_entity_poly.type
_entity_poly.pdbx_seq_one_letter_code
_entity_poly.pdbx_strand_id
1 'polypeptide(L)'
;MLDTRLNFEKRDFIEYLLFHYQFKSRISVWLLNFIKMNHALIEKIHFVDQIVADHPTLEMAVSDAPVIAIQYHEGETLLMNTDEIFHQVIRHSQQLDVKIHFNHEANRDLRLDHLLLQQLLATQNGDAYHKDMYHIEFSNSTEQQIIHLLKSHIDLSLNLKDIQLFKHYTKILNLIKLRHITDKT
;
A
#
# COMPACT_ATOMS: atom_id res chain seq x y z
N MET A 1 -18.23 4.38 -4.06
CA MET A 1 -17.74 4.15 -5.44
C MET A 1 -16.21 4.08 -5.52
N LEU A 2 -15.48 4.95 -4.86
CA LEU A 2 -14.00 4.89 -4.79
C LEU A 2 -13.49 3.63 -4.07
N ASP A 3 -14.11 3.21 -2.98
CA ASP A 3 -13.73 2.01 -2.24
C ASP A 3 -13.81 0.72 -3.07
N THR A 4 -14.85 0.59 -3.88
CA THR A 4 -15.02 -0.59 -4.72
C THR A 4 -13.92 -0.69 -5.78
N ARG A 5 -13.48 0.44 -6.35
CA ARG A 5 -12.37 0.50 -7.30
C ARG A 5 -11.05 0.15 -6.64
N LEU A 6 -10.77 0.69 -5.46
CA LEU A 6 -9.54 0.40 -4.73
C LEU A 6 -9.46 -1.08 -4.33
N ASN A 7 -10.56 -1.69 -3.91
CA ASN A 7 -10.59 -3.11 -3.58
C ASN A 7 -10.32 -3.99 -4.82
N PHE A 8 -10.77 -3.56 -5.98
CA PHE A 8 -10.44 -4.21 -7.25
C PHE A 8 -8.94 -4.11 -7.54
N GLU A 9 -8.34 -2.94 -7.42
CA GLU A 9 -6.89 -2.72 -7.61
C GLU A 9 -6.06 -3.57 -6.64
N LYS A 10 -6.49 -3.69 -5.38
CA LYS A 10 -5.83 -4.58 -4.40
C LYS A 10 -5.88 -6.05 -4.79
N ARG A 11 -7.04 -6.53 -5.29
CA ARG A 11 -7.19 -7.91 -5.76
C ARG A 11 -6.34 -8.18 -7.00
N ASP A 12 -6.35 -7.28 -7.95
CA ASP A 12 -5.53 -7.37 -9.17
C ASP A 12 -4.04 -7.43 -8.81
N PHE A 13 -3.61 -6.63 -7.85
CA PHE A 13 -2.24 -6.66 -7.36
C PHE A 13 -1.89 -7.98 -6.67
N ILE A 14 -2.78 -8.53 -5.82
CA ILE A 14 -2.56 -9.85 -5.21
C ILE A 14 -2.45 -10.93 -6.28
N GLU A 15 -3.30 -10.90 -7.28
CA GLU A 15 -3.27 -11.86 -8.39
C GLU A 15 -1.97 -11.75 -9.19
N TYR A 16 -1.53 -10.53 -9.47
CA TYR A 16 -0.22 -10.26 -10.07
C TYR A 16 0.92 -10.82 -9.23
N LEU A 17 0.93 -10.60 -7.90
CA LEU A 17 1.96 -11.14 -7.01
C LEU A 17 2.02 -12.67 -7.05
N LEU A 18 0.86 -13.33 -6.99
CA LEU A 18 0.76 -14.78 -7.00
C LEU A 18 1.19 -15.41 -8.33
N PHE A 19 1.05 -14.66 -9.42
CA PHE A 19 1.45 -15.12 -10.76
C PHE A 19 2.94 -14.89 -11.05
N HIS A 20 3.50 -13.74 -10.64
CA HIS A 20 4.85 -13.32 -11.02
C HIS A 20 5.93 -13.70 -10.02
N TYR A 21 5.57 -13.92 -8.76
CA TYR A 21 6.55 -14.18 -7.70
C TYR A 21 6.32 -15.52 -7.02
N GLN A 22 7.41 -16.14 -6.62
CA GLN A 22 7.39 -17.26 -5.68
C GLN A 22 7.64 -16.73 -4.27
N PHE A 23 6.82 -17.12 -3.32
CA PHE A 23 6.97 -16.74 -1.93
C PHE A 23 7.78 -17.80 -1.16
N LYS A 24 8.58 -17.36 -0.19
CA LYS A 24 9.34 -18.28 0.69
C LYS A 24 8.43 -19.20 1.50
N SER A 25 7.26 -18.69 1.92
CA SER A 25 6.30 -19.43 2.73
C SER A 25 5.03 -19.77 1.94
N ARG A 26 4.60 -21.04 2.02
CA ARG A 26 3.30 -21.46 1.47
C ARG A 26 2.13 -20.76 2.14
N ILE A 27 2.27 -20.40 3.42
CA ILE A 27 1.25 -19.65 4.15
C ILE A 27 1.07 -18.25 3.57
N SER A 28 2.12 -17.61 3.06
CA SER A 28 1.99 -16.32 2.35
C SER A 28 1.06 -16.44 1.14
N VAL A 29 1.21 -17.49 0.33
CA VAL A 29 0.35 -17.76 -0.83
C VAL A 29 -1.10 -18.00 -0.38
N TRP A 30 -1.27 -18.76 0.69
CA TRP A 30 -2.59 -19.06 1.26
C TRP A 30 -3.29 -17.79 1.79
N LEU A 31 -2.58 -16.98 2.56
CA LEU A 31 -3.08 -15.73 3.10
C LEU A 31 -3.44 -14.74 1.99
N LEU A 32 -2.61 -14.58 0.98
CA LEU A 32 -2.89 -13.70 -0.15
C LEU A 32 -4.16 -14.14 -0.90
N ASN A 33 -4.34 -15.46 -1.15
CA ASN A 33 -5.59 -15.96 -1.74
C ASN A 33 -6.78 -15.73 -0.82
N PHE A 34 -6.65 -15.96 0.48
CA PHE A 34 -7.71 -15.73 1.45
C PHE A 34 -8.11 -14.25 1.51
N ILE A 35 -7.16 -13.33 1.56
CA ILE A 35 -7.39 -11.89 1.52
C ILE A 35 -8.13 -11.50 0.22
N LYS A 36 -7.66 -12.00 -0.92
CA LYS A 36 -8.26 -11.72 -2.23
C LYS A 36 -9.73 -12.13 -2.30
N MET A 37 -10.09 -13.27 -1.71
CA MET A 37 -11.45 -13.81 -1.74
C MET A 37 -12.38 -13.22 -0.68
N ASN A 38 -11.84 -12.60 0.38
CA ASN A 38 -12.62 -12.09 1.49
C ASN A 38 -12.86 -10.59 1.35
N HIS A 39 -14.12 -10.22 1.03
CA HIS A 39 -14.51 -8.81 0.84
C HIS A 39 -14.30 -7.95 2.09
N ALA A 40 -14.64 -8.46 3.28
CA ALA A 40 -14.51 -7.70 4.51
C ALA A 40 -13.05 -7.51 4.91
N LEU A 41 -12.17 -8.44 4.55
CA LEU A 41 -10.75 -8.35 4.86
C LEU A 41 -10.01 -7.45 3.87
N ILE A 42 -10.28 -7.56 2.56
CA ILE A 42 -9.61 -6.74 1.54
C ILE A 42 -9.84 -5.22 1.74
N GLU A 43 -10.99 -4.84 2.29
CA GLU A 43 -11.28 -3.45 2.65
C GLU A 43 -10.32 -2.91 3.71
N LYS A 44 -9.93 -3.77 4.65
CA LYS A 44 -9.06 -3.44 5.78
C LYS A 44 -7.57 -3.55 5.48
N ILE A 45 -7.20 -4.24 4.41
CA ILE A 45 -5.81 -4.39 3.98
C ILE A 45 -5.30 -3.07 3.39
N HIS A 46 -4.10 -2.67 3.82
CA HIS A 46 -3.35 -1.58 3.22
C HIS A 46 -1.95 -2.05 2.87
N PHE A 47 -1.62 -2.05 1.58
CA PHE A 47 -0.26 -2.37 1.15
C PHE A 47 0.67 -1.21 1.44
N VAL A 48 1.86 -1.51 1.95
CA VAL A 48 2.85 -0.49 2.32
C VAL A 48 4.24 -0.84 1.77
N ASP A 49 5.00 0.18 1.46
CA ASP A 49 6.43 0.05 1.16
C ASP A 49 7.27 0.24 2.42
N GLN A 50 6.86 1.17 3.27
CA GLN A 50 7.51 1.45 4.55
C GLN A 50 6.61 1.04 5.71
N ILE A 51 7.20 0.36 6.69
CA ILE A 51 6.47 -0.02 7.91
C ILE A 51 6.06 1.23 8.67
N VAL A 52 4.80 1.30 9.04
CA VAL A 52 4.24 2.37 9.86
C VAL A 52 4.29 1.96 11.32
N ALA A 53 4.88 2.81 12.16
CA ALA A 53 4.94 2.56 13.60
C ALA A 53 3.53 2.39 14.18
N ASP A 54 3.40 1.47 15.13
CA ASP A 54 2.14 1.16 15.84
C ASP A 54 1.00 0.57 14.98
N HIS A 55 1.25 0.32 13.68
CA HIS A 55 0.29 -0.39 12.84
C HIS A 55 0.53 -1.90 12.86
N PRO A 56 -0.53 -2.71 12.99
CA PRO A 56 -0.43 -4.14 12.75
C PRO A 56 0.06 -4.40 11.33
N THR A 57 1.15 -5.12 11.18
CA THR A 57 1.78 -5.35 9.88
C THR A 57 2.10 -6.81 9.65
N LEU A 58 1.61 -7.34 8.53
CA LEU A 58 1.97 -8.65 8.00
C LEU A 58 3.06 -8.46 6.95
N GLU A 59 4.23 -9.02 7.21
CA GLU A 59 5.35 -9.01 6.27
C GLU A 59 5.50 -10.36 5.61
N MET A 60 5.64 -10.38 4.29
CA MET A 60 5.84 -11.58 3.47
C MET A 60 7.00 -11.38 2.52
N ALA A 61 7.81 -12.41 2.32
CA ALA A 61 8.99 -12.34 1.47
C ALA A 61 8.86 -13.25 0.24
N VAL A 62 9.26 -12.71 -0.92
CA VAL A 62 9.49 -13.51 -2.11
C VAL A 62 10.76 -14.37 -1.93
N SER A 63 10.89 -15.44 -2.73
CA SER A 63 11.95 -16.45 -2.56
C SER A 63 13.36 -15.88 -2.52
N ASP A 64 13.61 -14.82 -3.29
CA ASP A 64 14.94 -14.24 -3.44
C ASP A 64 15.23 -13.10 -2.45
N ALA A 65 14.26 -12.71 -1.63
CA ALA A 65 14.44 -11.63 -0.67
C ALA A 65 15.30 -12.10 0.52
N PRO A 66 16.30 -11.30 0.98
CA PRO A 66 17.22 -11.73 2.05
C PRO A 66 16.65 -11.50 3.46
N VAL A 67 15.37 -11.80 3.67
CA VAL A 67 14.66 -11.60 4.94
C VAL A 67 13.85 -12.82 5.34
N ILE A 68 13.24 -12.81 6.53
CA ILE A 68 12.37 -13.87 7.04
C ILE A 68 11.18 -14.08 6.11
N ALA A 69 10.78 -15.35 5.94
CA ALA A 69 9.74 -15.74 4.99
C ALA A 69 8.39 -15.08 5.24
N ILE A 70 7.98 -15.01 6.51
CA ILE A 70 6.74 -14.38 6.97
C ILE A 70 6.88 -13.99 8.43
N GLN A 71 6.34 -12.84 8.79
CA GLN A 71 6.23 -12.39 10.17
C GLN A 71 5.04 -11.43 10.32
N TYR A 72 4.52 -11.36 11.52
CA TYR A 72 3.45 -10.42 11.89
C TYR A 72 3.87 -9.68 13.14
N HIS A 73 3.68 -8.38 13.15
CA HIS A 73 3.92 -7.58 14.35
C HIS A 73 2.77 -6.61 14.62
N GLU A 74 2.52 -6.40 15.90
CA GLU A 74 1.52 -5.48 16.42
C GLU A 74 2.00 -4.96 17.77
N GLY A 75 2.33 -3.67 17.86
CA GLY A 75 2.97 -3.09 19.03
C GLY A 75 4.28 -3.81 19.37
N GLU A 76 4.37 -4.39 20.56
CA GLU A 76 5.53 -5.16 21.01
C GLU A 76 5.46 -6.66 20.63
N THR A 77 4.34 -7.11 20.06
CA THR A 77 4.13 -8.51 19.70
C THR A 77 4.75 -8.80 18.34
N LEU A 78 5.64 -9.79 18.28
CA LEU A 78 6.21 -10.33 17.05
C LEU A 78 5.88 -11.81 16.94
N LEU A 79 5.14 -12.20 15.90
CA LEU A 79 4.80 -13.58 15.59
C LEU A 79 5.61 -14.06 14.39
N MET A 80 6.19 -15.25 14.51
CA MET A 80 6.89 -15.94 13.43
C MET A 80 6.29 -17.33 13.15
N ASN A 81 5.45 -17.83 14.06
CA ASN A 81 4.74 -19.08 13.87
C ASN A 81 3.63 -18.90 12.84
N THR A 82 3.66 -19.70 11.77
CA THR A 82 2.73 -19.58 10.65
C THR A 82 1.29 -19.81 11.03
N ASP A 83 1.01 -20.72 11.96
CA ASP A 83 -0.36 -21.00 12.40
C ASP A 83 -0.93 -19.85 13.25
N GLU A 84 -0.10 -19.27 14.11
CA GLU A 84 -0.48 -18.09 14.92
C GLU A 84 -0.74 -16.89 14.02
N ILE A 85 0.14 -16.63 13.03
CA ILE A 85 -0.03 -15.56 12.05
C ILE A 85 -1.33 -15.75 11.28
N PHE A 86 -1.60 -16.96 10.79
CA PHE A 86 -2.82 -17.26 10.06
C PHE A 86 -4.07 -16.96 10.91
N HIS A 87 -4.10 -17.43 12.15
CA HIS A 87 -5.20 -17.15 13.05
C HIS A 87 -5.36 -15.67 13.38
N GLN A 88 -4.23 -14.95 13.53
CA GLN A 88 -4.25 -13.52 13.80
C GLN A 88 -4.84 -12.75 12.63
N VAL A 89 -4.42 -13.03 11.41
CA VAL A 89 -4.90 -12.35 10.19
C VAL A 89 -6.41 -12.62 9.96
N ILE A 90 -6.86 -13.87 10.13
CA ILE A 90 -8.28 -14.20 9.94
C ILE A 90 -9.18 -13.50 10.96
N ARG A 91 -8.72 -13.39 12.20
CA ARG A 91 -9.48 -12.76 13.29
C ARG A 91 -9.35 -11.24 13.30
N HIS A 92 -8.47 -10.70 12.48
CA HIS A 92 -8.18 -9.28 12.49
C HIS A 92 -9.42 -8.46 12.11
N SER A 93 -9.83 -7.55 12.99
CA SER A 93 -11.05 -6.74 12.82
C SER A 93 -10.80 -5.31 12.39
N GLN A 94 -9.54 -4.86 12.52
CA GLN A 94 -9.11 -3.50 12.21
C GLN A 94 -8.34 -3.43 10.89
N GLN A 95 -7.74 -2.30 10.60
CA GLN A 95 -6.84 -2.12 9.47
C GLN A 95 -5.56 -2.93 9.69
N LEU A 96 -5.09 -3.61 8.65
CA LEU A 96 -3.90 -4.43 8.63
C LEU A 96 -3.00 -4.00 7.46
N ASP A 97 -1.79 -3.59 7.78
CA ASP A 97 -0.79 -3.28 6.78
C ASP A 97 -0.15 -4.57 6.25
N VAL A 98 0.09 -4.62 4.95
CA VAL A 98 0.76 -5.74 4.29
C VAL A 98 1.98 -5.23 3.54
N LYS A 99 3.16 -5.71 3.93
CA LYS A 99 4.42 -5.42 3.26
C LYS A 99 4.94 -6.65 2.54
N ILE A 100 5.28 -6.48 1.27
CA ILE A 100 5.94 -7.51 0.47
C ILE A 100 7.42 -7.15 0.35
N HIS A 101 8.29 -8.06 0.77
CA HIS A 101 9.73 -7.94 0.59
C HIS A 101 10.14 -8.58 -0.72
N PHE A 102 10.54 -7.74 -1.66
CA PHE A 102 11.13 -8.14 -2.94
C PHE A 102 12.65 -8.27 -2.83
N ASN A 103 13.29 -8.82 -3.85
CA ASN A 103 14.74 -8.82 -3.95
C ASN A 103 15.25 -7.38 -4.17
N HIS A 104 16.14 -6.93 -3.30
CA HIS A 104 16.71 -5.58 -3.38
C HIS A 104 17.61 -5.33 -4.60
N GLU A 105 18.14 -6.40 -5.21
CA GLU A 105 18.97 -6.31 -6.42
C GLU A 105 18.12 -6.18 -7.70
N ALA A 106 16.84 -6.47 -7.60
CA ALA A 106 15.90 -6.29 -8.69
C ALA A 106 15.39 -4.84 -8.77
N ASN A 107 14.93 -4.44 -9.94
CA ASN A 107 14.24 -3.18 -10.11
C ASN A 107 12.99 -3.12 -9.22
N ARG A 108 12.67 -1.91 -8.77
CA ARG A 108 11.44 -1.66 -8.00
C ARG A 108 10.20 -2.12 -8.78
N ASP A 109 9.24 -2.70 -8.06
CA ASP A 109 8.00 -3.18 -8.66
C ASP A 109 7.03 -2.02 -8.92
N LEU A 110 6.82 -1.69 -10.20
CA LEU A 110 5.95 -0.57 -10.61
C LEU A 110 4.46 -0.83 -10.34
N ARG A 111 4.04 -2.09 -10.21
CA ARG A 111 2.66 -2.43 -9.83
C ARG A 111 2.39 -2.10 -8.37
N LEU A 112 3.37 -2.33 -7.50
CA LEU A 112 3.31 -1.87 -6.11
C LEU A 112 3.18 -0.34 -6.06
N ASP A 113 4.02 0.38 -6.80
CA ASP A 113 3.99 1.84 -6.83
C ASP A 113 2.64 2.39 -7.31
N HIS A 114 2.06 1.77 -8.33
CA HIS A 114 0.72 2.12 -8.79
C HIS A 114 -0.33 1.92 -7.70
N LEU A 115 -0.32 0.78 -7.01
CA LEU A 115 -1.26 0.51 -5.92
C LEU A 115 -1.07 1.47 -4.74
N LEU A 116 0.17 1.73 -4.32
CA LEU A 116 0.46 2.69 -3.24
C LEU A 116 -0.11 4.08 -3.56
N LEU A 117 0.06 4.54 -4.80
CA LEU A 117 -0.50 5.80 -5.26
C LEU A 117 -2.04 5.80 -5.21
N GLN A 118 -2.68 4.74 -5.69
CA GLN A 118 -4.14 4.62 -5.65
C GLN A 118 -4.68 4.62 -4.20
N GLN A 119 -3.99 3.95 -3.29
CA GLN A 119 -4.34 3.96 -1.87
C GLN A 119 -4.22 5.37 -1.26
N LEU A 120 -3.13 6.09 -1.55
CA LEU A 120 -2.93 7.46 -1.08
C LEU A 120 -4.00 8.42 -1.60
N LEU A 121 -4.40 8.29 -2.85
CA LEU A 121 -5.46 9.11 -3.45
C LEU A 121 -6.85 8.83 -2.86
N ALA A 122 -7.12 7.56 -2.52
CA ALA A 122 -8.43 7.12 -2.01
C ALA A 122 -8.61 7.31 -0.51
N THR A 123 -7.54 7.31 0.29
CA THR A 123 -7.60 7.32 1.76
C THR A 123 -7.48 8.73 2.32
N GLN A 124 -8.58 9.34 2.72
CA GLN A 124 -8.61 10.74 3.19
C GLN A 124 -7.81 11.00 4.48
N ASN A 125 -7.67 10.02 5.36
CA ASN A 125 -6.93 10.14 6.63
C ASN A 125 -5.62 9.32 6.61
N GLY A 126 -4.99 9.23 5.43
CA GLY A 126 -3.81 8.40 5.20
C GLY A 126 -2.47 9.05 5.56
N ASP A 127 -2.43 9.97 6.52
CA ASP A 127 -1.21 10.71 6.89
C ASP A 127 -0.03 9.80 7.25
N ALA A 128 -0.32 8.68 7.90
CA ALA A 128 0.69 7.68 8.27
C ALA A 128 1.42 7.07 7.05
N TYR A 129 0.74 7.04 5.89
CA TYR A 129 1.27 6.45 4.66
C TYR A 129 1.94 7.45 3.72
N HIS A 130 1.99 8.73 4.06
CA HIS A 130 2.59 9.76 3.21
C HIS A 130 4.07 9.51 2.91
N LYS A 131 4.76 8.77 3.77
CA LYS A 131 6.16 8.39 3.54
C LYS A 131 6.34 7.53 2.28
N ASP A 132 5.35 6.72 1.92
CA ASP A 132 5.40 5.91 0.70
C ASP A 132 5.51 6.77 -0.56
N MET A 133 4.96 7.99 -0.56
CA MET A 133 5.06 8.92 -1.69
C MET A 133 6.51 9.21 -2.10
N TYR A 134 7.45 9.23 -1.15
CA TYR A 134 8.86 9.50 -1.44
C TYR A 134 9.58 8.33 -2.13
N HIS A 135 9.01 7.14 -2.05
CA HIS A 135 9.58 5.90 -2.61
C HIS A 135 8.91 5.44 -3.90
N ILE A 136 7.72 5.96 -4.22
CA ILE A 136 7.00 5.64 -5.45
C ILE A 136 7.77 6.15 -6.66
N GLU A 137 8.02 5.28 -7.64
CA GLU A 137 8.63 5.63 -8.91
C GLU A 137 7.56 5.79 -9.99
N PHE A 138 7.62 6.86 -10.73
CA PHE A 138 6.83 7.08 -11.94
C PHE A 138 7.53 8.04 -12.90
N SER A 139 7.21 7.94 -14.18
CA SER A 139 7.79 8.80 -15.23
C SER A 139 7.35 10.25 -15.07
N ASN A 140 8.13 11.19 -15.61
CA ASN A 140 7.76 12.61 -15.62
C ASN A 140 6.40 12.86 -16.28
N SER A 141 6.07 12.09 -17.33
CA SER A 141 4.75 12.18 -17.99
C SER A 141 3.63 11.76 -17.06
N THR A 142 3.80 10.66 -16.35
CA THR A 142 2.83 10.18 -15.35
C THR A 142 2.67 11.17 -14.22
N GLU A 143 3.77 11.75 -13.74
CA GLU A 143 3.74 12.78 -12.69
C GLU A 143 2.94 14.01 -13.10
N GLN A 144 3.15 14.53 -14.31
CA GLN A 144 2.39 15.66 -14.82
C GLN A 144 0.89 15.34 -14.94
N GLN A 145 0.53 14.13 -15.35
CA GLN A 145 -0.86 13.69 -15.38
C GLN A 145 -1.49 13.66 -13.98
N ILE A 146 -0.75 13.14 -12.99
CA ILE A 146 -1.21 13.09 -11.59
C ILE A 146 -1.38 14.50 -11.04
N ILE A 147 -0.42 15.39 -11.29
CA ILE A 147 -0.51 16.80 -10.86
C ILE A 147 -1.74 17.48 -11.48
N HIS A 148 -1.99 17.24 -12.77
CA HIS A 148 -3.17 17.79 -13.45
C HIS A 148 -4.47 17.25 -12.83
N LEU A 149 -4.54 15.93 -12.60
CA LEU A 149 -5.68 15.29 -11.95
C LEU A 149 -5.92 15.86 -10.55
N LEU A 150 -4.88 16.00 -9.73
CA LEU A 150 -4.99 16.56 -8.38
C LEU A 150 -5.49 18.00 -8.39
N LYS A 151 -5.02 18.84 -9.32
CA LYS A 151 -5.52 20.21 -9.48
C LYS A 151 -7.02 20.22 -9.82
N SER A 152 -7.45 19.35 -10.74
CA SER A 152 -8.87 19.23 -11.08
C SER A 152 -9.72 18.77 -9.89
N HIS A 153 -9.23 17.85 -9.08
CA HIS A 153 -9.91 17.42 -7.85
C HIS A 153 -9.96 18.52 -6.78
N ILE A 154 -8.89 19.33 -6.66
CA ILE A 154 -8.86 20.50 -5.78
C ILE A 154 -9.92 21.52 -6.21
N ASP A 155 -9.99 21.86 -7.49
CA ASP A 155 -10.99 22.78 -8.02
C ASP A 155 -12.41 22.25 -7.79
N LEU A 156 -12.65 20.96 -8.02
CA LEU A 156 -13.92 20.33 -7.74
C LEU A 156 -14.28 20.37 -6.25
N SER A 157 -13.34 20.12 -5.36
CA SER A 157 -13.57 20.16 -3.91
C SER A 157 -13.92 21.57 -3.42
N LEU A 158 -13.32 22.61 -4.03
CA LEU A 158 -13.67 24.00 -3.77
C LEU A 158 -15.11 24.32 -4.24
N ASN A 159 -15.49 23.86 -5.43
CA ASN A 159 -16.85 24.04 -5.95
C ASN A 159 -17.90 23.35 -5.10
N LEU A 160 -17.58 22.16 -4.58
CA LEU A 160 -18.44 21.40 -3.66
C LEU A 160 -18.39 21.91 -2.21
N LYS A 161 -17.50 22.84 -1.90
CA LYS A 161 -17.22 23.34 -0.55
C LYS A 161 -16.83 22.23 0.43
N ASP A 162 -16.19 21.17 -0.08
CA ASP A 162 -15.68 20.05 0.72
C ASP A 162 -14.24 20.33 1.18
N ILE A 163 -14.15 20.85 2.41
CA ILE A 163 -12.88 21.24 3.02
C ILE A 163 -11.96 20.02 3.25
N GLN A 164 -12.52 18.84 3.51
CA GLN A 164 -11.74 17.63 3.79
C GLN A 164 -11.07 17.12 2.51
N LEU A 165 -11.82 17.03 1.43
CA LEU A 165 -11.27 16.67 0.10
C LEU A 165 -10.26 17.71 -0.38
N PHE A 166 -10.52 19.01 -0.18
CA PHE A 166 -9.58 20.06 -0.53
C PHE A 166 -8.24 19.89 0.20
N LYS A 167 -8.26 19.69 1.51
CA LYS A 167 -7.06 19.48 2.31
C LYS A 167 -6.31 18.22 1.87
N HIS A 168 -7.03 17.13 1.65
CA HIS A 168 -6.46 15.85 1.22
C HIS A 168 -5.69 15.97 -0.09
N TYR A 169 -6.33 16.44 -1.15
CA TYR A 169 -5.68 16.57 -2.46
C TYR A 169 -4.56 17.61 -2.49
N THR A 170 -4.72 18.72 -1.77
CA THR A 170 -3.66 19.74 -1.63
C THR A 170 -2.43 19.15 -0.96
N LYS A 171 -2.61 18.33 0.09
CA LYS A 171 -1.52 17.69 0.80
C LYS A 171 -0.75 16.72 -0.10
N ILE A 172 -1.45 15.87 -0.87
CA ILE A 172 -0.82 14.95 -1.83
C ILE A 172 -0.08 15.72 -2.91
N LEU A 173 -0.66 16.78 -3.45
CA LEU A 173 0.01 17.63 -4.45
C LEU A 173 1.31 18.22 -3.92
N ASN A 174 1.32 18.69 -2.67
CA ASN A 174 2.51 19.23 -2.03
C ASN A 174 3.58 18.14 -1.82
N LEU A 175 3.20 16.93 -1.42
CA LEU A 175 4.12 15.80 -1.29
C LEU A 175 4.82 15.47 -2.61
N ILE A 176 4.07 15.44 -3.72
CA ILE A 176 4.66 15.21 -5.06
C ILE A 176 5.65 16.30 -5.42
N LYS A 177 5.33 17.57 -5.17
CA LYS A 177 6.24 18.69 -5.45
C LYS A 177 7.50 18.67 -4.59
N LEU A 178 7.39 18.25 -3.33
CA LEU A 178 8.53 18.19 -2.39
C LEU A 178 9.52 17.07 -2.74
N ARG A 179 9.12 16.01 -3.42
CA ARG A 179 10.03 14.95 -3.88
C ARG A 179 11.23 15.49 -4.63
N HIS A 180 11.03 16.46 -5.51
CA HIS A 180 12.10 17.03 -6.33
C HIS A 180 13.08 17.91 -5.56
N ILE A 181 12.77 18.27 -4.32
CA ILE A 181 13.64 19.09 -3.49
C ILE A 181 14.66 18.20 -2.76
N THR A 182 14.23 17.00 -2.36
CA THR A 182 15.07 16.04 -1.63
C THR A 182 16.09 15.33 -2.53
N ASP A 183 15.81 15.19 -3.83
CA ASP A 183 16.74 14.57 -4.78
C ASP A 183 17.91 15.49 -5.21
N LYS A 184 17.95 16.74 -4.74
CA LYS A 184 18.98 17.73 -5.09
C LYS A 184 19.99 18.02 -3.96
N THR A 185 19.90 17.31 -2.84
CA THR A 185 20.83 17.37 -1.71
C THR A 185 21.58 16.07 -1.56
#